data_b16320f7f32c24864ae20ab628d75d12
#
_entry.id   b16320f7f32c24864ae20ab628d75d12
#
_cell.length_a   1.000
_cell.length_b   1.000
_cell.length_c   1.000
_cell.angle_alpha   90.00
_cell.angle_beta   90.00
_cell.angle_gamma   90.00
#
_symmetry.space_group_name_H-M   'P 1'
#
loop_
_entity.id
_entity.type
_entity.pdbx_description
1 polymer ?
#
loop_
_entity_poly.entity_id
_entity_poly.type
_entity_poly.pdbx_seq_one_letter_code
_entity_poly.pdbx_strand_id
1 'polypeptide(L)'
;MVPEGGSNFFHNMTMVIDGHTGVEHNIPVAPVYKDVTELWGTSKVGYTPTLIVNYGGLNAEYYWYQKTNVWENKKLLQFTPRAIIDSRSRYRMMAPDEDYENDHILTSKTVKNLADNGVKINMGAHGQLQGMGAHWELWSIHQGGMSNLETLKTATINSANYIGAGKDIGSLEKGKLADILVLEKNPLDDIQNSNTLLYTIANGRMYDSASMNEVGNEPKPRKKFYWENSNYNVSFPWHEESDSFMYHQCCGAMHN
;
A
#
# COMPACT_ATOMS: atom_id res chain seq x y z
N MET A 1 -21.98 1.75 6.17
CA MET A 1 -21.24 3.00 5.82
C MET A 1 -19.84 2.84 6.32
N VAL A 2 -18.85 3.22 5.52
CA VAL A 2 -17.44 3.16 5.86
C VAL A 2 -16.92 4.60 5.80
N PRO A 3 -16.77 5.29 6.93
CA PRO A 3 -16.25 6.64 6.98
C PRO A 3 -14.73 6.64 6.95
N GLU A 4 -14.17 7.71 6.43
CA GLU A 4 -12.77 8.02 6.59
C GLU A 4 -12.52 8.56 8.00
N GLY A 5 -11.59 7.95 8.73
CA GLY A 5 -11.07 8.45 9.99
C GLY A 5 -10.27 9.74 9.78
N GLY A 6 -9.87 10.35 10.84
CA GLY A 6 -9.10 11.58 10.80
C GLY A 6 -8.08 11.65 11.92
N SER A 7 -7.32 12.75 11.94
CA SER A 7 -6.32 13.03 12.98
C SER A 7 -6.93 13.38 14.36
N ASN A 8 -8.20 13.05 14.60
CA ASN A 8 -8.88 13.24 15.86
C ASN A 8 -9.30 11.89 16.45
N PHE A 9 -8.70 11.52 17.57
CA PHE A 9 -8.94 10.25 18.25
C PHE A 9 -10.42 10.05 18.62
N PHE A 10 -11.06 11.05 19.22
CA PHE A 10 -12.46 10.94 19.65
C PHE A 10 -13.43 10.80 18.47
N HIS A 11 -13.12 11.42 17.35
CA HIS A 11 -13.91 11.26 16.13
C HIS A 11 -13.86 9.80 15.64
N ASN A 12 -12.66 9.18 15.63
CA ASN A 12 -12.52 7.78 15.26
C ASN A 12 -13.29 6.86 16.21
N MET A 13 -13.24 7.12 17.53
CA MET A 13 -14.00 6.33 18.52
C MET A 13 -15.51 6.51 18.35
N THR A 14 -15.98 7.71 18.02
CA THR A 14 -17.40 7.95 17.74
C THR A 14 -17.90 7.08 16.58
N MET A 15 -17.11 6.93 15.52
CA MET A 15 -17.45 6.05 14.39
C MET A 15 -17.63 4.59 14.83
N VAL A 16 -16.80 4.12 15.76
CA VAL A 16 -16.92 2.77 16.33
C VAL A 16 -18.19 2.65 17.16
N ILE A 17 -18.48 3.63 18.02
CA ILE A 17 -19.65 3.65 18.89
C ILE A 17 -20.96 3.75 18.09
N ASP A 18 -20.97 4.53 17.01
CA ASP A 18 -22.11 4.71 16.12
C ASP A 18 -22.40 3.47 15.26
N GLY A 19 -21.53 2.44 15.32
CA GLY A 19 -21.74 1.18 14.63
C GLY A 19 -21.55 1.25 13.13
N HIS A 20 -20.61 2.05 12.65
CA HIS A 20 -20.18 2.02 11.26
C HIS A 20 -19.64 0.65 10.88
N THR A 21 -19.67 0.28 9.60
CA THR A 21 -19.16 -1.00 9.12
C THR A 21 -17.65 -1.12 9.31
N GLY A 22 -16.93 -0.01 9.22
CA GLY A 22 -15.49 0.09 9.43
C GLY A 22 -15.02 1.53 9.51
N VAL A 23 -13.74 1.69 9.82
CA VAL A 23 -13.04 2.98 9.86
C VAL A 23 -11.80 2.89 8.98
N GLU A 24 -11.67 3.84 8.06
CA GLU A 24 -10.52 4.00 7.19
C GLU A 24 -9.49 4.94 7.84
N HIS A 25 -8.22 4.74 7.56
CA HIS A 25 -7.06 5.38 8.16
C HIS A 25 -6.80 5.02 9.64
N ASN A 26 -5.54 5.17 10.01
CA ASN A 26 -5.10 4.80 11.36
C ASN A 26 -5.64 5.75 12.44
N ILE A 27 -5.78 5.19 13.64
CA ILE A 27 -5.98 5.98 14.85
C ILE A 27 -4.72 6.85 15.04
N PRO A 28 -4.87 8.18 15.27
CA PRO A 28 -3.72 9.10 15.32
C PRO A 28 -2.96 9.06 16.65
N VAL A 29 -3.11 8.00 17.41
CA VAL A 29 -2.42 7.73 18.69
C VAL A 29 -2.00 6.28 18.77
N ALA A 30 -0.78 6.06 19.23
CA ALA A 30 -0.24 4.73 19.53
C ALA A 30 0.70 4.83 20.74
N PRO A 31 0.69 3.82 21.65
CA PRO A 31 -0.19 2.67 21.67
C PRO A 31 -1.63 3.00 22.10
N VAL A 32 -2.58 2.16 21.75
CA VAL A 32 -3.92 2.18 22.33
C VAL A 32 -4.00 1.21 23.50
N TYR A 33 -4.91 1.46 24.45
CA TYR A 33 -5.06 0.70 25.68
C TYR A 33 -6.32 -0.18 25.65
N LYS A 34 -6.53 -0.90 26.74
CA LYS A 34 -7.56 -1.92 26.88
C LYS A 34 -8.98 -1.42 26.60
N ASP A 35 -9.30 -0.21 27.00
CA ASP A 35 -10.59 0.44 26.74
C ASP A 35 -10.92 0.52 25.23
N VAL A 36 -9.94 0.92 24.43
CA VAL A 36 -10.07 0.99 22.96
C VAL A 36 -10.14 -0.40 22.34
N THR A 37 -9.27 -1.32 22.75
CA THR A 37 -9.23 -2.67 22.16
C THR A 37 -10.48 -3.48 22.50
N GLU A 38 -11.03 -3.35 23.71
CA GLU A 38 -12.28 -3.99 24.11
C GLU A 38 -13.50 -3.38 23.39
N LEU A 39 -13.58 -2.05 23.34
CA LEU A 39 -14.65 -1.36 22.60
C LEU A 39 -14.67 -1.81 21.14
N TRP A 40 -13.54 -1.72 20.47
CA TRP A 40 -13.48 -2.02 19.04
C TRP A 40 -13.66 -3.52 18.76
N GLY A 41 -12.99 -4.38 19.51
CA GLY A 41 -13.08 -5.84 19.36
C GLY A 41 -14.49 -6.40 19.53
N THR A 42 -15.31 -5.77 20.39
CA THR A 42 -16.72 -6.17 20.61
C THR A 42 -17.67 -5.57 19.59
N SER A 43 -17.32 -4.45 18.96
CA SER A 43 -18.18 -3.72 18.03
C SER A 43 -18.37 -4.39 16.66
N LYS A 44 -17.46 -5.27 16.26
CA LYS A 44 -17.35 -5.87 14.92
C LYS A 44 -17.05 -4.87 13.79
N VAL A 45 -16.73 -3.63 14.11
CA VAL A 45 -16.31 -2.62 13.14
C VAL A 45 -14.96 -3.00 12.55
N GLY A 46 -14.84 -3.05 11.21
CA GLY A 46 -13.59 -3.32 10.53
C GLY A 46 -12.62 -2.14 10.61
N TYR A 47 -11.35 -2.41 10.32
CA TYR A 47 -10.31 -1.39 10.38
C TYR A 47 -9.35 -1.49 9.21
N THR A 48 -9.17 -0.37 8.49
CA THR A 48 -8.22 -0.23 7.39
C THR A 48 -7.19 0.83 7.77
N PRO A 49 -6.04 0.48 8.36
CA PRO A 49 -5.13 1.43 8.98
C PRO A 49 -4.45 2.41 8.02
N THR A 50 -4.19 2.01 6.78
CA THR A 50 -3.54 2.85 5.77
C THR A 50 -2.22 3.47 6.28
N LEU A 51 -1.30 2.62 6.74
CA LEU A 51 -0.04 3.02 7.39
C LEU A 51 0.90 3.80 6.48
N ILE A 52 0.78 3.60 5.16
CA ILE A 52 1.59 4.36 4.21
C ILE A 52 1.27 5.86 4.22
N VAL A 53 0.09 6.23 4.76
CA VAL A 53 -0.32 7.60 5.11
C VAL A 53 -0.72 7.61 6.58
N ASN A 54 0.27 7.69 7.45
CA ASN A 54 0.08 7.54 8.89
C ASN A 54 -0.33 8.88 9.54
N TYR A 55 -1.57 8.95 10.02
CA TYR A 55 -2.02 10.12 10.77
C TYR A 55 -1.38 10.15 12.17
N GLY A 56 -0.89 11.32 12.53
CA GLY A 56 -0.25 11.56 13.82
C GLY A 56 1.25 11.35 13.84
N GLY A 57 1.85 10.96 12.68
CA GLY A 57 3.28 10.75 12.63
C GLY A 57 3.88 10.51 11.25
N LEU A 58 5.04 9.86 11.22
CA LEU A 58 5.76 9.55 9.99
C LEU A 58 5.03 8.49 9.16
N ASN A 59 4.85 8.78 7.88
CA ASN A 59 4.27 7.84 6.93
C ASN A 59 5.19 6.64 6.67
N ALA A 60 4.65 5.43 6.65
CA ALA A 60 5.40 4.26 6.24
C ALA A 60 5.90 4.36 4.78
N GLU A 61 5.25 5.14 3.92
CA GLU A 61 5.74 5.43 2.58
C GLU A 61 7.16 5.99 2.61
N TYR A 62 7.49 6.91 3.52
CA TYR A 62 8.82 7.50 3.65
C TYR A 62 9.85 6.47 4.10
N TYR A 63 9.49 5.59 5.03
CA TYR A 63 10.33 4.46 5.43
C TYR A 63 10.72 3.61 4.23
N TRP A 64 9.74 3.21 3.41
CA TRP A 64 9.99 2.35 2.26
C TRP A 64 10.77 3.06 1.14
N TYR A 65 10.55 4.35 0.91
CA TYR A 65 11.41 5.13 0.03
C TYR A 65 12.86 5.20 0.54
N GLN A 66 13.05 5.24 1.85
CA GLN A 66 14.38 5.26 2.47
C GLN A 66 15.06 3.89 2.41
N LYS A 67 14.30 2.80 2.54
CA LYS A 67 14.82 1.43 2.60
C LYS A 67 14.89 0.73 1.24
N THR A 68 14.27 1.27 0.20
CA THR A 68 14.21 0.67 -1.14
C THR A 68 14.65 1.64 -2.22
N ASN A 69 15.30 1.12 -3.26
CA ASN A 69 15.73 1.90 -4.41
C ASN A 69 14.68 1.82 -5.52
N VAL A 70 13.55 2.50 -5.33
CA VAL A 70 12.44 2.47 -6.30
C VAL A 70 12.85 2.91 -7.70
N TRP A 71 13.81 3.83 -7.82
CA TRP A 71 14.37 4.32 -9.09
C TRP A 71 15.21 3.28 -9.85
N GLU A 72 15.55 2.16 -9.22
CA GLU A 72 16.23 1.02 -9.84
C GLU A 72 15.28 -0.13 -10.16
N ASN A 73 14.02 -0.05 -9.73
CA ASN A 73 13.03 -1.08 -9.96
C ASN A 73 12.59 -1.08 -11.42
N LYS A 74 13.20 -1.98 -12.23
CA LYS A 74 12.97 -2.07 -13.68
C LYS A 74 11.49 -2.28 -14.03
N LYS A 75 10.77 -3.07 -13.25
CA LYS A 75 9.35 -3.36 -13.48
C LYS A 75 8.50 -2.11 -13.21
N LEU A 76 8.77 -1.42 -12.12
CA LEU A 76 8.09 -0.17 -11.80
C LEU A 76 8.36 0.90 -12.87
N LEU A 77 9.64 1.06 -13.28
CA LEU A 77 10.05 2.02 -14.32
C LEU A 77 9.45 1.72 -15.69
N GLN A 78 9.11 0.46 -15.97
CA GLN A 78 8.46 0.08 -17.23
C GLN A 78 7.01 0.58 -17.30
N PHE A 79 6.29 0.64 -16.17
CA PHE A 79 4.86 0.90 -16.13
C PHE A 79 4.47 2.23 -15.46
N THR A 80 5.44 2.93 -14.86
CA THR A 80 5.21 4.22 -14.21
C THR A 80 6.09 5.27 -14.86
N PRO A 81 5.54 6.44 -15.25
CA PRO A 81 6.35 7.53 -15.76
C PRO A 81 7.47 7.89 -14.80
N ARG A 82 8.68 8.01 -15.31
CA ARG A 82 9.87 8.28 -14.49
C ARG A 82 9.74 9.56 -13.67
N ALA A 83 9.10 10.58 -14.23
CA ALA A 83 8.82 11.82 -13.53
C ALA A 83 8.04 11.63 -12.22
N ILE A 84 7.10 10.67 -12.18
CA ILE A 84 6.32 10.34 -10.96
C ILE A 84 7.24 9.69 -9.92
N ILE A 85 8.08 8.75 -10.35
CA ILE A 85 9.00 8.04 -9.46
C ILE A 85 10.07 9.00 -8.92
N ASP A 86 10.69 9.77 -9.80
CA ASP A 86 11.77 10.71 -9.42
C ASP A 86 11.26 11.79 -8.46
N SER A 87 10.08 12.37 -8.72
CA SER A 87 9.51 13.41 -7.86
C SER A 87 9.26 12.88 -6.45
N ARG A 88 8.70 11.69 -6.31
CA ARG A 88 8.43 11.04 -5.02
C ARG A 88 9.73 10.63 -4.31
N SER A 89 10.68 10.06 -5.04
CA SER A 89 11.96 9.62 -4.48
C SER A 89 12.83 10.78 -4.01
N ARG A 90 12.80 11.92 -4.71
CA ARG A 90 13.57 13.12 -4.36
C ARG A 90 13.06 13.82 -3.11
N TYR A 91 11.75 13.82 -2.90
CA TYR A 91 11.10 14.48 -1.76
C TYR A 91 10.89 13.55 -0.57
N ARG A 92 11.54 12.39 -0.56
CA ARG A 92 11.45 11.47 0.57
C ARG A 92 11.98 12.11 1.84
N MET A 93 11.25 11.92 2.91
CA MET A 93 11.74 12.27 4.24
C MET A 93 12.81 11.26 4.66
N MET A 94 13.91 11.78 5.19
CA MET A 94 14.96 10.96 5.82
C MET A 94 14.83 11.11 7.32
N ALA A 95 14.56 10.02 8.01
CA ALA A 95 14.48 9.98 9.46
C ALA A 95 15.31 8.80 10.01
N PRO A 96 15.80 8.89 11.26
CA PRO A 96 16.39 7.76 11.95
C PRO A 96 15.42 6.58 12.07
N ASP A 97 15.94 5.37 12.15
CA ASP A 97 15.09 4.17 12.29
C ASP A 97 14.27 4.22 13.58
N GLU A 98 14.81 4.78 14.65
CA GLU A 98 14.12 4.97 15.95
C GLU A 98 12.86 5.83 15.81
N ASP A 99 12.86 6.85 14.97
CA ASP A 99 11.68 7.68 14.72
C ASP A 99 10.58 6.85 14.06
N TYR A 100 10.92 5.99 13.10
CA TYR A 100 9.96 5.08 12.48
C TYR A 100 9.46 4.01 13.43
N GLU A 101 10.33 3.49 14.34
CA GLU A 101 9.95 2.53 15.37
C GLU A 101 8.95 3.11 16.37
N ASN A 102 9.11 4.39 16.73
CA ASN A 102 8.22 5.10 17.64
C ASN A 102 6.98 5.68 16.96
N ASP A 103 6.84 5.54 15.65
CA ASP A 103 5.76 6.12 14.87
C ASP A 103 4.95 5.06 14.10
N HIS A 104 5.13 4.93 12.76
CA HIS A 104 4.28 4.02 11.99
C HIS A 104 4.44 2.54 12.42
N ILE A 105 5.63 2.12 12.86
CA ILE A 105 5.83 0.76 13.37
C ILE A 105 5.10 0.56 14.71
N LEU A 106 5.10 1.56 15.59
CA LEU A 106 4.29 1.53 16.81
C LEU A 106 2.80 1.50 16.52
N THR A 107 2.36 2.28 15.52
CA THR A 107 0.99 2.22 14.99
C THR A 107 0.66 0.83 14.45
N SER A 108 1.58 0.21 13.71
CA SER A 108 1.41 -1.16 13.23
C SER A 108 1.30 -2.20 14.38
N LYS A 109 2.05 -2.03 15.46
CA LYS A 109 1.89 -2.85 16.69
C LYS A 109 0.51 -2.65 17.32
N THR A 110 -0.02 -1.44 17.28
CA THR A 110 -1.40 -1.16 17.68
C THR A 110 -2.43 -1.88 16.78
N VAL A 111 -2.21 -1.90 15.48
CA VAL A 111 -3.03 -2.68 14.53
C VAL A 111 -3.02 -4.18 14.89
N LYS A 112 -1.85 -4.73 15.20
CA LYS A 112 -1.74 -6.13 15.65
C LYS A 112 -2.50 -6.38 16.95
N ASN A 113 -2.38 -5.49 17.92
CA ASN A 113 -3.12 -5.58 19.19
C ASN A 113 -4.64 -5.58 18.97
N LEU A 114 -5.13 -4.70 18.08
CA LEU A 114 -6.56 -4.69 17.70
C LEU A 114 -6.98 -6.01 17.03
N ALA A 115 -6.15 -6.54 16.13
CA ALA A 115 -6.38 -7.83 15.49
C ALA A 115 -6.49 -8.98 16.51
N ASP A 116 -5.60 -9.01 17.49
CA ASP A 116 -5.60 -10.02 18.58
C ASP A 116 -6.86 -9.92 19.44
N ASN A 117 -7.48 -8.76 19.52
CA ASN A 117 -8.76 -8.53 20.19
C ASN A 117 -9.99 -8.69 19.28
N GLY A 118 -9.82 -9.27 18.07
CA GLY A 118 -10.91 -9.68 17.20
C GLY A 118 -11.30 -8.66 16.12
N VAL A 119 -10.65 -7.51 16.07
CA VAL A 119 -10.88 -6.52 15.01
C VAL A 119 -10.40 -7.08 13.66
N LYS A 120 -11.24 -6.98 12.63
CA LYS A 120 -10.86 -7.39 11.28
C LYS A 120 -10.06 -6.29 10.60
N ILE A 121 -8.79 -6.58 10.36
CA ILE A 121 -7.88 -5.66 9.68
C ILE A 121 -7.97 -5.87 8.17
N ASN A 122 -8.05 -4.77 7.45
CA ASN A 122 -8.07 -4.70 5.99
C ASN A 122 -6.86 -3.91 5.49
N MET A 123 -6.45 -4.16 4.26
CA MET A 123 -5.36 -3.42 3.63
C MET A 123 -5.89 -2.19 2.89
N GLY A 124 -5.30 -1.02 3.14
CA GLY A 124 -5.61 0.22 2.44
C GLY A 124 -4.35 0.92 1.95
N ALA A 125 -4.08 0.88 0.66
CA ALA A 125 -2.82 1.37 0.08
C ALA A 125 -2.84 2.84 -0.37
N HIS A 126 -3.94 3.54 -0.23
CA HIS A 126 -4.15 4.97 -0.55
C HIS A 126 -3.72 5.42 -1.96
N GLY A 127 -3.11 4.56 -2.77
CA GLY A 127 -2.66 4.88 -4.13
C GLY A 127 -1.41 5.78 -4.23
N GLN A 128 -0.62 5.88 -3.17
CA GLN A 128 0.56 6.76 -3.09
C GLN A 128 1.60 6.44 -4.18
N LEU A 129 2.07 5.22 -4.25
CA LEU A 129 2.88 4.72 -5.37
C LEU A 129 2.18 3.50 -5.95
N GLN A 130 1.56 3.66 -7.11
CA GLN A 130 0.77 2.60 -7.74
C GLN A 130 1.58 1.31 -7.89
N GLY A 131 0.97 0.19 -7.53
CA GLY A 131 1.60 -1.12 -7.49
C GLY A 131 2.42 -1.33 -6.21
N MET A 132 3.54 -0.65 -6.03
CA MET A 132 4.42 -0.82 -4.87
C MET A 132 3.76 -0.40 -3.55
N GLY A 133 2.94 0.65 -3.56
CA GLY A 133 2.25 1.11 -2.36
C GLY A 133 1.39 0.05 -1.70
N ALA A 134 0.76 -0.83 -2.46
CA ALA A 134 0.00 -1.95 -1.92
C ALA A 134 0.90 -2.96 -1.19
N HIS A 135 2.07 -3.27 -1.74
CA HIS A 135 3.04 -4.14 -1.07
C HIS A 135 3.64 -3.47 0.17
N TRP A 136 3.95 -2.18 0.10
CA TRP A 136 4.46 -1.43 1.25
C TRP A 136 3.45 -1.34 2.39
N GLU A 137 2.17 -1.15 2.10
CA GLU A 137 1.13 -1.20 3.13
C GLU A 137 1.08 -2.58 3.78
N LEU A 138 1.09 -3.64 2.96
CA LEU A 138 1.11 -5.01 3.45
C LEU A 138 2.33 -5.28 4.36
N TRP A 139 3.53 -4.85 3.93
CA TRP A 139 4.76 -5.01 4.72
C TRP A 139 4.74 -4.17 5.99
N SER A 140 4.14 -2.98 5.95
CA SER A 140 3.98 -2.12 7.13
C SER A 140 3.04 -2.74 8.16
N ILE A 141 1.93 -3.34 7.74
CA ILE A 141 1.05 -4.10 8.62
C ILE A 141 1.82 -5.27 9.27
N HIS A 142 2.67 -5.96 8.52
CA HIS A 142 3.51 -7.05 9.04
C HIS A 142 4.52 -6.57 10.08
N GLN A 143 5.08 -5.37 9.95
CA GLN A 143 6.04 -4.82 10.91
C GLN A 143 5.49 -4.74 12.34
N GLY A 144 4.18 -4.71 12.51
CA GLY A 144 3.51 -4.75 13.82
C GLY A 144 3.54 -6.12 14.51
N GLY A 145 3.99 -7.17 13.83
CA GLY A 145 4.09 -8.53 14.38
C GLY A 145 2.97 -9.48 13.95
N MET A 146 2.18 -9.13 12.94
CA MET A 146 1.29 -10.10 12.31
C MET A 146 2.12 -11.18 11.60
N SER A 147 1.67 -12.45 11.67
CA SER A 147 2.26 -13.50 10.85
C SER A 147 2.04 -13.22 9.35
N ASN A 148 2.88 -13.81 8.49
CA ASN A 148 2.75 -13.65 7.05
C ASN A 148 1.35 -14.04 6.56
N LEU A 149 0.76 -15.11 7.09
CA LEU A 149 -0.59 -15.56 6.73
C LEU A 149 -1.67 -14.56 7.18
N GLU A 150 -1.60 -14.06 8.41
CA GLU A 150 -2.54 -13.04 8.89
C GLU A 150 -2.45 -11.77 8.05
N THR A 151 -1.23 -11.35 7.73
CA THR A 151 -0.97 -10.19 6.89
C THR A 151 -1.57 -10.37 5.49
N LEU A 152 -1.36 -11.53 4.85
CA LEU A 152 -1.95 -11.82 3.53
C LEU A 152 -3.48 -11.83 3.56
N LYS A 153 -4.10 -12.26 4.66
CA LYS A 153 -5.56 -12.22 4.82
C LYS A 153 -6.09 -10.79 4.82
N THR A 154 -5.33 -9.80 5.27
CA THR A 154 -5.76 -8.39 5.22
C THR A 154 -5.97 -7.90 3.79
N ALA A 155 -5.17 -8.38 2.84
CA ALA A 155 -5.23 -8.03 1.42
C ALA A 155 -6.15 -8.96 0.59
N THR A 156 -6.74 -9.97 1.20
CA THR A 156 -7.53 -10.99 0.52
C THR A 156 -8.90 -11.15 1.18
N ILE A 157 -9.12 -12.22 1.93
CA ILE A 157 -10.44 -12.58 2.45
C ILE A 157 -11.01 -11.56 3.45
N ASN A 158 -10.17 -10.89 4.26
CA ASN A 158 -10.67 -9.89 5.19
C ASN A 158 -11.26 -8.70 4.43
N SER A 159 -10.48 -8.13 3.49
CA SER A 159 -10.93 -7.02 2.65
C SER A 159 -12.13 -7.42 1.78
N ALA A 160 -12.16 -8.65 1.23
CA ALA A 160 -13.30 -9.15 0.47
C ALA A 160 -14.58 -9.20 1.31
N ASN A 161 -14.49 -9.70 2.54
CA ASN A 161 -15.63 -9.72 3.47
C ASN A 161 -16.07 -8.31 3.86
N TYR A 162 -15.11 -7.41 4.07
CA TYR A 162 -15.34 -6.02 4.46
C TYR A 162 -16.18 -5.24 3.42
N ILE A 163 -15.88 -5.44 2.13
CA ILE A 163 -16.65 -4.83 1.04
C ILE A 163 -17.90 -5.64 0.65
N GLY A 164 -18.19 -6.73 1.36
CA GLY A 164 -19.36 -7.58 1.10
C GLY A 164 -19.22 -8.59 -0.04
N ALA A 165 -18.02 -8.72 -0.61
CA ALA A 165 -17.74 -9.59 -1.77
C ALA A 165 -17.08 -10.93 -1.38
N GLY A 166 -17.00 -11.28 -0.10
CA GLY A 166 -16.29 -12.46 0.39
C GLY A 166 -16.84 -13.81 -0.09
N LYS A 167 -18.08 -13.84 -0.61
CA LYS A 167 -18.64 -15.05 -1.25
C LYS A 167 -18.09 -15.27 -2.66
N ASP A 168 -17.67 -14.20 -3.32
CA ASP A 168 -17.29 -14.20 -4.73
C ASP A 168 -15.79 -14.12 -4.95
N ILE A 169 -15.04 -13.49 -4.04
CA ILE A 169 -13.58 -13.26 -4.13
C ILE A 169 -12.88 -13.43 -2.78
N GLY A 170 -11.56 -13.28 -2.76
CA GLY A 170 -10.72 -13.19 -1.56
C GLY A 170 -10.18 -14.51 -1.04
N SER A 171 -10.55 -15.65 -1.61
CA SER A 171 -9.98 -16.95 -1.28
C SER A 171 -10.03 -17.90 -2.48
N LEU A 172 -9.14 -18.90 -2.48
CA LEU A 172 -9.07 -19.94 -3.51
C LEU A 172 -10.06 -21.05 -3.18
N GLU A 173 -11.30 -20.88 -3.62
CA GLU A 173 -12.38 -21.82 -3.40
C GLU A 173 -13.16 -22.07 -4.70
N LYS A 174 -13.65 -23.31 -4.88
CA LYS A 174 -14.48 -23.66 -6.03
C LYS A 174 -15.77 -22.80 -6.02
N GLY A 175 -16.03 -22.15 -7.15
CA GLY A 175 -17.24 -21.33 -7.35
C GLY A 175 -16.98 -19.83 -7.18
N LYS A 176 -15.81 -19.43 -6.68
CA LYS A 176 -15.40 -18.01 -6.66
C LYS A 176 -14.80 -17.56 -8.00
N LEU A 177 -14.77 -16.26 -8.22
CA LEU A 177 -14.08 -15.65 -9.35
C LEU A 177 -12.59 -15.97 -9.27
N ALA A 178 -12.00 -16.24 -10.42
CA ALA A 178 -10.58 -16.52 -10.52
C ALA A 178 -9.78 -15.19 -10.58
N ASP A 179 -9.68 -14.55 -9.41
CA ASP A 179 -8.82 -13.40 -9.16
C ASP A 179 -7.62 -13.89 -8.35
N ILE A 180 -6.50 -14.18 -9.03
CA ILE A 180 -5.38 -14.93 -8.48
C ILE A 180 -4.06 -14.24 -8.84
N LEU A 181 -3.14 -14.18 -7.88
CA LEU A 181 -1.76 -13.81 -8.10
C LEU A 181 -0.88 -15.05 -8.07
N VAL A 182 -0.01 -15.21 -9.06
CA VAL A 182 1.03 -16.24 -9.09
C VAL A 182 2.36 -15.56 -8.81
N LEU A 183 3.02 -15.98 -7.74
CA LEU A 183 4.26 -15.42 -7.25
C LEU A 183 5.44 -16.36 -7.57
N GLU A 184 6.61 -15.80 -7.81
CA GLU A 184 7.84 -16.55 -8.00
C GLU A 184 8.35 -17.16 -6.68
N LYS A 185 8.16 -16.41 -5.58
CA LYS A 185 8.64 -16.80 -4.24
C LYS A 185 7.46 -16.88 -3.27
N ASN A 186 7.63 -17.70 -2.24
CA ASN A 186 6.60 -17.93 -1.24
C ASN A 186 6.47 -16.73 -0.26
N PRO A 187 5.32 -16.03 -0.23
CA PRO A 187 5.11 -14.92 0.69
C PRO A 187 4.87 -15.36 2.14
N LEU A 188 4.70 -16.68 2.40
CA LEU A 188 4.64 -17.23 3.75
C LEU A 188 6.02 -17.38 4.39
N ASP A 189 7.09 -17.43 3.58
CA ASP A 189 8.46 -17.45 4.08
C ASP A 189 8.95 -16.02 4.37
N ASP A 190 8.62 -15.08 3.49
CA ASP A 190 8.91 -13.65 3.64
C ASP A 190 7.78 -12.85 2.98
N ILE A 191 7.13 -11.98 3.73
CA ILE A 191 6.02 -11.17 3.23
C ILE A 191 6.43 -10.26 2.05
N GLN A 192 7.71 -9.88 1.96
CA GLN A 192 8.23 -9.08 0.86
C GLN A 192 8.21 -9.84 -0.48
N ASN A 193 8.11 -11.16 -0.45
CA ASN A 193 7.89 -11.98 -1.65
C ASN A 193 6.52 -11.72 -2.31
N SER A 194 5.61 -11.00 -1.65
CA SER A 194 4.34 -10.56 -2.25
C SER A 194 4.53 -9.77 -3.55
N ASN A 195 5.66 -9.11 -3.75
CA ASN A 195 5.97 -8.33 -4.95
C ASN A 195 6.59 -9.13 -6.10
N THR A 196 6.83 -10.44 -5.92
CA THR A 196 7.45 -11.31 -6.93
C THR A 196 6.43 -11.89 -7.92
N LEU A 197 5.60 -11.03 -8.48
CA LEU A 197 4.50 -11.39 -9.38
C LEU A 197 5.02 -11.97 -10.70
N LEU A 198 4.61 -13.18 -11.04
CA LEU A 198 4.77 -13.80 -12.36
C LEU A 198 3.54 -13.56 -13.23
N TYR A 199 2.35 -13.89 -12.70
CA TYR A 199 1.10 -13.72 -13.40
C TYR A 199 0.05 -13.08 -12.50
N THR A 200 -0.83 -12.30 -13.11
CA THR A 200 -2.07 -11.82 -12.51
C THR A 200 -3.23 -12.40 -13.30
N ILE A 201 -4.14 -13.07 -12.61
CA ILE A 201 -5.37 -13.58 -13.19
C ILE A 201 -6.51 -12.72 -12.65
N ALA A 202 -7.26 -12.09 -13.56
CA ALA A 202 -8.39 -11.25 -13.22
C ALA A 202 -9.63 -11.78 -13.94
N ASN A 203 -10.62 -12.21 -13.17
CA ASN A 203 -11.84 -12.82 -13.66
C ASN A 203 -11.55 -13.95 -14.70
N GLY A 204 -10.57 -14.82 -14.38
CA GLY A 204 -10.15 -15.94 -15.21
C GLY A 204 -9.24 -15.61 -16.40
N ARG A 205 -8.93 -14.35 -16.65
CA ARG A 205 -8.00 -13.90 -17.70
C ARG A 205 -6.61 -13.73 -17.12
N MET A 206 -5.63 -14.43 -17.71
CA MET A 206 -4.25 -14.43 -17.23
C MET A 206 -3.39 -13.42 -17.97
N TYR A 207 -2.65 -12.63 -17.19
CA TYR A 207 -1.73 -11.60 -17.68
C TYR A 207 -0.32 -11.88 -17.18
N ASP A 208 0.66 -11.81 -18.07
CA ASP A 208 2.07 -11.82 -17.70
C ASP A 208 2.43 -10.52 -16.98
N SER A 209 2.95 -10.63 -15.77
CA SER A 209 3.20 -9.46 -14.91
C SER A 209 4.41 -8.62 -15.38
N ALA A 210 5.29 -9.15 -16.25
CA ALA A 210 6.41 -8.39 -16.79
C ALA A 210 6.01 -7.52 -17.98
N SER A 211 5.08 -7.98 -18.81
CA SER A 211 4.64 -7.29 -20.01
C SER A 211 3.24 -6.69 -19.93
N MET A 212 2.43 -7.16 -18.96
CA MET A 212 0.98 -6.93 -18.87
C MET A 212 0.19 -7.43 -20.09
N ASN A 213 0.79 -8.29 -20.92
CA ASN A 213 0.08 -8.94 -22.01
C ASN A 213 -0.84 -10.03 -21.48
N GLU A 214 -2.00 -10.20 -22.08
CA GLU A 214 -2.83 -11.37 -21.86
C GLU A 214 -2.18 -12.60 -22.49
N VAL A 215 -2.00 -13.67 -21.69
CA VAL A 215 -1.24 -14.87 -22.09
C VAL A 215 -2.04 -16.16 -21.94
N GLY A 216 -3.34 -16.06 -21.71
CA GLY A 216 -4.24 -17.23 -21.61
C GLY A 216 -4.62 -17.82 -22.97
N ASN A 217 -5.84 -18.36 -23.05
CA ASN A 217 -6.34 -19.03 -24.26
C ASN A 217 -6.44 -18.11 -25.49
N GLU A 218 -6.59 -16.81 -25.28
CA GLU A 218 -6.63 -15.79 -26.32
C GLU A 218 -5.57 -14.72 -26.07
N PRO A 219 -4.29 -15.00 -26.40
CA PRO A 219 -3.21 -14.06 -26.15
C PRO A 219 -3.43 -12.72 -26.85
N LYS A 220 -3.28 -11.63 -26.13
CA LYS A 220 -3.41 -10.28 -26.69
C LYS A 220 -2.32 -9.37 -26.11
N PRO A 221 -1.60 -8.61 -26.95
CA PRO A 221 -0.72 -7.58 -26.44
C PRO A 221 -1.56 -6.50 -25.74
N ARG A 222 -1.04 -5.98 -24.62
CA ARG A 222 -1.66 -4.83 -23.98
C ARG A 222 -1.63 -3.59 -24.91
N LYS A 223 -2.54 -2.70 -24.71
CA LYS A 223 -2.44 -1.38 -25.33
C LYS A 223 -1.36 -0.57 -24.62
N LYS A 224 -0.64 0.24 -25.40
CA LYS A 224 0.29 1.20 -24.81
C LYS A 224 -0.46 2.19 -23.93
N PHE A 225 0.14 2.56 -22.82
CA PHE A 225 -0.34 3.69 -22.03
C PHE A 225 -0.16 5.01 -22.80
N TYR A 226 -0.90 6.05 -22.43
CA TYR A 226 -0.82 7.33 -23.16
C TYR A 226 0.58 7.95 -23.13
N TRP A 227 1.33 7.77 -22.03
CA TRP A 227 2.70 8.25 -21.89
C TRP A 227 3.74 7.46 -22.71
N GLU A 228 3.40 6.27 -23.17
CA GLU A 228 4.27 5.47 -24.06
C GLU A 228 4.10 5.84 -25.54
N ASN A 229 3.05 6.57 -25.87
CA ASN A 229 2.77 7.02 -27.24
C ASN A 229 3.45 8.34 -27.60
N SER A 230 3.99 9.02 -26.61
CA SER A 230 4.80 10.21 -26.75
C SER A 230 6.12 9.99 -26.04
N ASN A 231 7.15 10.73 -26.39
CA ASN A 231 8.42 10.69 -25.67
C ASN A 231 8.32 11.22 -24.21
N TYR A 232 7.13 11.15 -23.62
CA TYR A 232 6.83 11.69 -22.31
C TYR A 232 7.71 11.08 -21.20
N ASN A 233 8.18 9.82 -21.37
CA ASN A 233 9.11 9.19 -20.46
C ASN A 233 10.58 9.56 -20.71
N VAL A 234 10.89 10.06 -21.91
CA VAL A 234 12.26 10.33 -22.36
C VAL A 234 12.53 11.83 -22.39
N SER A 235 11.50 12.65 -22.56
CA SER A 235 11.62 14.07 -22.86
C SER A 235 11.03 15.00 -21.80
N PHE A 236 10.99 14.60 -20.56
CA PHE A 236 10.94 15.62 -19.53
C PHE A 236 12.30 16.35 -19.55
N PRO A 237 12.34 17.67 -19.83
CA PRO A 237 13.60 18.39 -20.00
C PRO A 237 14.60 18.18 -18.85
N TRP A 238 14.10 18.02 -17.60
CA TRP A 238 14.94 17.74 -16.44
C TRP A 238 15.55 16.32 -16.38
N HIS A 239 15.14 15.40 -17.25
CA HIS A 239 15.81 14.10 -17.39
C HIS A 239 16.94 14.12 -18.42
N GLU A 240 16.83 15.00 -19.41
CA GLU A 240 17.83 15.17 -20.45
C GLU A 240 18.85 16.26 -20.09
N GLU A 241 18.39 17.30 -19.45
CA GLU A 241 19.23 18.42 -19.00
C GLU A 241 19.80 18.18 -17.63
N SER A 242 20.15 16.94 -17.28
CA SER A 242 20.90 16.62 -16.08
C SER A 242 20.86 17.73 -14.99
N ASP A 243 21.51 17.61 -13.94
CA ASP A 243 21.60 18.49 -12.79
C ASP A 243 21.72 20.03 -13.08
N SER A 244 21.99 20.44 -14.32
CA SER A 244 22.11 21.85 -14.70
C SER A 244 20.82 22.66 -14.63
N PHE A 245 19.67 22.09 -15.00
CA PHE A 245 18.39 22.81 -14.97
C PHE A 245 17.89 23.06 -13.55
N MET A 246 18.06 22.11 -12.67
CA MET A 246 17.70 22.26 -11.24
C MET A 246 18.67 23.23 -10.53
N TYR A 247 19.94 23.20 -10.90
CA TYR A 247 20.93 24.13 -10.33
C TYR A 247 20.66 25.58 -10.72
N HIS A 248 20.29 25.84 -11.96
CA HIS A 248 20.00 27.20 -12.43
C HIS A 248 18.75 27.82 -11.80
N GLN A 249 17.70 27.02 -11.53
CA GLN A 249 16.50 27.54 -10.87
C GLN A 249 16.68 27.77 -9.36
N CYS A 250 17.47 26.95 -8.69
CA CYS A 250 17.72 27.12 -7.24
C CYS A 250 18.77 28.18 -6.93
N CYS A 251 19.77 28.37 -7.79
CA CYS A 251 20.87 29.32 -7.54
C CYS A 251 20.71 30.69 -8.23
N GLY A 252 19.86 30.79 -9.25
CA GLY A 252 19.58 32.07 -9.95
C GLY A 252 18.83 33.09 -9.12
N ALA A 253 18.35 32.74 -7.94
CA ALA A 253 17.70 33.66 -7.00
C ALA A 253 18.67 34.32 -5.99
N MET A 254 19.97 34.01 -6.06
CA MET A 254 20.96 34.57 -5.12
C MET A 254 21.96 35.53 -5.74
N HIS A 255 21.78 35.93 -6.99
CA HIS A 255 22.60 36.97 -7.59
C HIS A 255 21.75 38.05 -8.27
N ASN A 256 21.11 38.88 -7.44
CA ASN A 256 20.84 40.30 -7.73
C ASN A 256 20.58 41.04 -6.41
#